data_0d47add8cda893981334c1083420a779
#
_entry.id   0d47add8cda893981334c1083420a779
#
_cell.length_a   1.000
_cell.length_b   1.000
_cell.length_c   1.000
_cell.angle_alpha   90.00
_cell.angle_beta   90.00
_cell.angle_gamma   90.00
#
_symmetry.space_group_name_H-M   'P 1'
#
loop_
_entity.id
_entity.type
_entity.pdbx_description
1 polymer ?
#
loop_
_entity_poly.entity_id
_entity_poly.type
_entity_poly.pdbx_seq_one_letter_code
_entity_poly.pdbx_strand_id
1 'polypeptide(L)'
;MKTKSILLAVCMCLAALNAKAQGYWVNDSTAPNYQENNYTEPAWEDKIVDRIDELLKSSIFKTSTVGIEVYDITANKLLYTYNESQTMRPASTQKVLTAVTALDRLGGYYEFKTRLYYDGEIADGVLNGNLYCIGGFDPAFNAEDLESFVSAVAEAGIDTIRGGVYADLHFKDDGRLGEGWCWDDDNPTLTPLMVAKKDNFLQRFSSMLRQRGIVIHGSTGEADTPHTARQLYIVTHSIDHILKRMMKNSDNTYAESMFYQLGGTAKQAKVYVNSIIQKVGLNPSDYYVADGSGLSLYNYVSPHEEVMFLRYAYDHKEIFEHLYPSLPIAGVDGTLEKRMRGTHAEGNVHAKTGTVTGVSSLAGYLDAPNNHFICFSIINMGIRQAATGRNFQDQVCAALCRP
;
A
#
# COMPACT_ATOMS: atom_id res chain seq x y z
N MET A 1 -2.74 14.64 63.34
CA MET A 1 -4.06 15.23 63.72
C MET A 1 -5.00 14.95 62.54
N LYS A 2 -5.90 14.02 62.76
CA LYS A 2 -7.36 14.13 62.65
C LYS A 2 -7.86 14.48 61.24
N THR A 3 -8.74 13.80 60.51
CA THR A 3 -9.80 12.79 60.82
C THR A 3 -10.33 12.32 59.47
N LYS A 4 -10.46 11.03 59.17
CA LYS A 4 -11.70 10.19 59.29
C LYS A 4 -12.89 10.61 58.43
N SER A 5 -13.19 9.73 57.47
CA SER A 5 -14.49 9.07 57.23
C SER A 5 -15.66 9.93 56.73
N ILE A 6 -16.19 9.55 55.54
CA ILE A 6 -17.63 9.21 55.42
C ILE A 6 -17.74 8.19 54.28
N LEU A 7 -17.90 6.92 54.72
CA LEU A 7 -18.56 5.84 53.98
C LEU A 7 -19.95 5.78 54.62
N LEU A 8 -20.99 5.66 53.88
CA LEU A 8 -22.30 5.02 54.16
C LEU A 8 -23.45 5.77 53.51
N ALA A 9 -24.28 4.96 52.94
CA ALA A 9 -25.70 5.13 52.74
C ALA A 9 -26.15 5.32 51.27
N VAL A 10 -26.39 4.21 50.59
CA VAL A 10 -27.64 3.92 49.89
C VAL A 10 -27.76 2.40 49.76
N CYS A 11 -28.17 1.75 50.78
CA CYS A 11 -28.90 0.49 50.76
C CYS A 11 -30.21 0.75 51.51
N MET A 12 -31.32 0.31 50.98
CA MET A 12 -32.68 0.24 51.50
C MET A 12 -33.70 1.09 50.74
N CYS A 13 -34.36 0.40 49.81
CA CYS A 13 -35.82 0.52 49.55
C CYS A 13 -36.24 -0.68 48.68
N LEU A 14 -36.25 -1.84 49.31
CA LEU A 14 -36.96 -3.02 48.86
C LEU A 14 -37.72 -3.53 50.06
N ALA A 15 -39.00 -3.15 50.21
CA ALA A 15 -39.97 -3.94 50.95
C ALA A 15 -41.38 -3.38 50.71
N ALA A 16 -42.26 -4.28 50.35
CA ALA A 16 -43.67 -4.31 50.58
C ALA A 16 -44.62 -3.51 49.70
N LEU A 17 -45.24 -4.25 48.78
CA LEU A 17 -46.72 -4.21 48.63
C LEU A 17 -47.15 -5.59 48.06
N ASN A 18 -47.43 -6.50 49.00
CA ASN A 18 -48.27 -7.67 48.79
C ASN A 18 -49.69 -7.24 48.90
N ALA A 19 -50.44 -7.12 47.82
CA ALA A 19 -51.87 -7.03 47.80
C ALA A 19 -52.43 -8.31 47.17
N LYS A 20 -53.11 -9.12 48.01
CA LYS A 20 -53.88 -10.28 47.60
C LYS A 20 -55.06 -9.80 46.72
N ALA A 21 -55.08 -10.27 45.47
CA ALA A 21 -56.26 -10.35 44.63
C ALA A 21 -56.54 -11.82 44.35
N GLN A 22 -57.49 -12.42 45.04
CA GLN A 22 -58.15 -13.64 44.66
C GLN A 22 -59.10 -13.30 43.50
N GLY A 23 -58.74 -13.75 42.28
CA GLY A 23 -59.54 -13.63 41.07
C GLY A 23 -59.71 -15.00 40.42
N TYR A 24 -60.90 -15.38 40.20
CA TYR A 24 -61.47 -16.60 39.64
C TYR A 24 -60.72 -17.11 38.41
N TRP A 25 -60.37 -18.39 38.42
CA TRP A 25 -59.93 -19.13 37.27
C TRP A 25 -61.13 -19.49 36.38
N VAL A 26 -61.31 -18.83 35.27
CA VAL A 26 -62.14 -19.32 34.15
C VAL A 26 -61.23 -20.11 33.25
N ASN A 27 -61.45 -21.42 33.20
CA ASN A 27 -60.80 -22.30 32.22
C ASN A 27 -61.41 -22.01 30.85
N ASP A 28 -60.79 -21.10 30.06
CA ASP A 28 -61.11 -20.94 28.66
C ASP A 28 -60.05 -21.71 27.84
N SER A 29 -60.41 -22.90 27.41
CA SER A 29 -59.59 -23.83 26.63
C SER A 29 -59.51 -23.48 25.12
N THR A 30 -59.75 -22.21 24.75
CA THR A 30 -59.73 -21.76 23.35
C THR A 30 -58.69 -20.67 23.08
N ALA A 31 -57.65 -20.54 23.90
CA ALA A 31 -56.51 -19.68 23.52
C ALA A 31 -55.78 -20.29 22.33
N PRO A 32 -55.60 -19.54 21.22
CA PRO A 32 -54.81 -20.04 20.13
C PRO A 32 -53.39 -20.26 20.60
N ASN A 33 -52.85 -21.43 20.28
CA ASN A 33 -51.47 -21.82 20.55
C ASN A 33 -50.57 -20.90 19.69
N TYR A 34 -50.13 -19.76 20.21
CA TYR A 34 -49.07 -18.95 19.61
C TYR A 34 -47.79 -19.77 19.76
N GLN A 35 -47.46 -20.55 18.73
CA GLN A 35 -46.10 -20.97 18.56
C GLN A 35 -45.31 -19.64 18.38
N GLU A 36 -44.53 -19.25 19.38
CA GLU A 36 -43.44 -18.32 19.17
C GLU A 36 -42.58 -18.94 18.08
N ASN A 37 -42.74 -18.44 16.87
CA ASN A 37 -41.77 -18.63 15.84
C ASN A 37 -40.48 -17.99 16.39
N ASN A 38 -39.61 -18.78 16.97
CA ASN A 38 -38.22 -18.40 17.26
C ASN A 38 -37.53 -18.15 15.95
N TYR A 39 -37.87 -17.06 15.27
CA TYR A 39 -37.16 -16.53 14.14
C TYR A 39 -35.88 -15.90 14.68
N THR A 40 -34.86 -16.72 14.88
CA THR A 40 -33.50 -16.18 15.08
C THR A 40 -33.09 -15.56 13.75
N GLU A 41 -32.86 -14.23 13.74
CA GLU A 41 -32.27 -13.62 12.55
C GLU A 41 -30.99 -14.38 12.16
N PRO A 42 -30.79 -14.65 10.86
CA PRO A 42 -29.56 -15.27 10.38
C PRO A 42 -28.34 -14.50 10.87
N ALA A 43 -27.30 -15.20 11.26
CA ALA A 43 -26.04 -14.58 11.62
C ALA A 43 -25.54 -13.69 10.46
N TRP A 44 -24.75 -12.67 10.79
CA TRP A 44 -24.21 -11.76 9.77
C TRP A 44 -23.42 -12.52 8.68
N GLU A 45 -22.70 -13.56 9.07
CA GLU A 45 -21.92 -14.43 8.16
C GLU A 45 -22.81 -15.11 7.11
N ASP A 46 -23.99 -15.58 7.51
CA ASP A 46 -24.93 -16.23 6.58
C ASP A 46 -25.51 -15.19 5.61
N LYS A 47 -25.82 -13.99 6.10
CA LYS A 47 -26.30 -12.88 5.27
C LYS A 47 -25.27 -12.44 4.21
N ILE A 48 -23.96 -12.50 4.52
CA ILE A 48 -22.89 -12.13 3.57
C ILE A 48 -22.90 -13.04 2.35
N VAL A 49 -22.95 -14.35 2.56
CA VAL A 49 -22.94 -15.35 1.48
C VAL A 49 -24.07 -15.04 0.50
N ASP A 50 -25.30 -14.93 1.01
CA ASP A 50 -26.48 -14.62 0.18
C ASP A 50 -26.34 -13.29 -0.59
N ARG A 51 -25.80 -12.24 0.08
CA ARG A 51 -25.63 -10.92 -0.53
C ARG A 51 -24.61 -10.94 -1.67
N ILE A 52 -23.49 -11.63 -1.50
CA ILE A 52 -22.46 -11.70 -2.55
C ILE A 52 -22.94 -12.60 -3.69
N ASP A 53 -23.59 -13.72 -3.39
CA ASP A 53 -24.16 -14.62 -4.39
C ASP A 53 -25.21 -13.91 -5.27
N GLU A 54 -26.02 -13.02 -4.69
CA GLU A 54 -26.97 -12.20 -5.45
C GLU A 54 -26.24 -11.22 -6.40
N LEU A 55 -25.14 -10.60 -5.95
CA LEU A 55 -24.32 -9.74 -6.79
C LEU A 55 -23.67 -10.50 -7.94
N LEU A 56 -23.30 -11.77 -7.76
CA LEU A 56 -22.72 -12.62 -8.79
C LEU A 56 -23.72 -12.99 -9.92
N LYS A 57 -25.02 -12.80 -9.71
CA LYS A 57 -26.04 -12.97 -10.77
C LYS A 57 -26.03 -11.84 -11.80
N SER A 58 -25.21 -10.79 -11.59
CA SER A 58 -25.07 -9.67 -12.50
C SER A 58 -24.70 -10.10 -13.92
N SER A 59 -25.28 -9.45 -14.90
CA SER A 59 -25.00 -9.73 -16.33
C SER A 59 -23.56 -9.48 -16.75
N ILE A 60 -22.77 -8.73 -15.97
CA ILE A 60 -21.34 -8.52 -16.21
C ILE A 60 -20.58 -9.87 -16.28
N PHE A 61 -20.97 -10.86 -15.48
CA PHE A 61 -20.29 -12.15 -15.40
C PHE A 61 -20.63 -13.13 -16.53
N LYS A 62 -21.48 -12.71 -17.52
CA LYS A 62 -21.66 -13.43 -18.78
C LYS A 62 -20.44 -13.32 -19.70
N THR A 63 -19.63 -12.25 -19.55
CA THR A 63 -18.51 -11.94 -20.45
C THR A 63 -17.22 -11.58 -19.74
N SER A 64 -17.23 -11.57 -18.40
CA SER A 64 -16.06 -11.30 -17.57
C SER A 64 -15.95 -12.33 -16.46
N THR A 65 -14.80 -12.40 -15.83
CA THR A 65 -14.58 -13.23 -14.65
C THR A 65 -14.28 -12.37 -13.44
N VAL A 66 -14.53 -12.94 -12.25
CA VAL A 66 -14.16 -12.36 -10.96
C VAL A 66 -13.56 -13.44 -10.08
N GLY A 67 -12.56 -13.07 -9.29
CA GLY A 67 -12.09 -13.83 -8.15
C GLY A 67 -12.33 -13.03 -6.88
N ILE A 68 -12.78 -13.70 -5.83
CA ILE A 68 -13.07 -13.11 -4.52
C ILE A 68 -12.58 -14.03 -3.43
N GLU A 69 -11.90 -13.44 -2.43
CA GLU A 69 -11.71 -14.08 -1.13
C GLU A 69 -11.98 -13.06 -0.02
N VAL A 70 -12.74 -13.50 0.99
CA VAL A 70 -13.04 -12.73 2.20
C VAL A 70 -12.69 -13.57 3.41
N TYR A 71 -11.83 -13.06 4.26
CA TYR A 71 -11.32 -13.76 5.43
C TYR A 71 -11.48 -12.95 6.71
N ASP A 72 -12.10 -13.54 7.72
CA ASP A 72 -12.24 -13.00 9.06
C ASP A 72 -10.95 -13.25 9.85
N ILE A 73 -10.17 -12.20 10.03
CA ILE A 73 -8.92 -12.26 10.78
C ILE A 73 -9.18 -12.50 12.26
N THR A 74 -10.20 -11.84 12.82
CA THR A 74 -10.54 -11.94 14.24
C THR A 74 -10.98 -13.35 14.61
N ALA A 75 -11.84 -13.97 13.81
CA ALA A 75 -12.31 -15.35 14.03
C ALA A 75 -11.37 -16.40 13.43
N ASN A 76 -10.34 -15.99 12.68
CA ASN A 76 -9.45 -16.89 11.91
C ASN A 76 -10.25 -17.83 11.01
N LYS A 77 -11.20 -17.31 10.22
CA LYS A 77 -12.19 -18.07 9.47
C LYS A 77 -12.35 -17.53 8.06
N LEU A 78 -12.35 -18.43 7.09
CA LEU A 78 -12.75 -18.12 5.72
C LEU A 78 -14.27 -17.87 5.68
N LEU A 79 -14.67 -16.70 5.17
CA LEU A 79 -16.08 -16.29 5.09
C LEU A 79 -16.68 -16.52 3.71
N TYR A 80 -15.94 -16.19 2.66
CA TYR A 80 -16.43 -16.30 1.29
C TYR A 80 -15.31 -16.53 0.29
N THR A 81 -15.54 -17.41 -0.68
CA THR A 81 -14.65 -17.62 -1.83
C THR A 81 -15.43 -17.77 -3.11
N TYR A 82 -14.84 -17.24 -4.18
CA TYR A 82 -15.30 -17.45 -5.55
C TYR A 82 -14.11 -17.30 -6.50
N ASN A 83 -13.70 -18.37 -7.17
CA ASN A 83 -12.50 -18.41 -8.03
C ASN A 83 -11.24 -17.85 -7.33
N GLU A 84 -11.12 -18.05 -6.03
CA GLU A 84 -10.08 -17.45 -5.17
C GLU A 84 -8.66 -17.87 -5.56
N SER A 85 -8.50 -19.07 -6.08
CA SER A 85 -7.21 -19.64 -6.50
C SER A 85 -6.90 -19.36 -7.98
N GLN A 86 -7.84 -18.78 -8.73
CA GLN A 86 -7.60 -18.47 -10.14
C GLN A 86 -6.61 -17.31 -10.26
N THR A 87 -5.52 -17.55 -10.98
CA THR A 87 -4.55 -16.48 -11.26
C THR A 87 -5.10 -15.48 -12.27
N MET A 88 -4.99 -14.21 -11.93
CA MET A 88 -5.51 -13.07 -12.68
C MET A 88 -4.48 -11.95 -12.69
N ARG A 89 -4.67 -10.97 -13.56
CA ARG A 89 -3.88 -9.75 -13.54
C ARG A 89 -4.32 -8.88 -12.36
N PRO A 90 -3.42 -8.53 -11.43
CA PRO A 90 -3.79 -7.74 -10.25
C PRO A 90 -3.99 -6.26 -10.55
N ALA A 91 -3.40 -5.74 -11.64
CA ALA A 91 -3.17 -4.31 -11.78
C ALA A 91 -2.46 -3.77 -10.53
N SER A 92 -2.80 -2.56 -10.05
CA SER A 92 -2.08 -1.93 -8.94
C SER A 92 -2.34 -2.53 -7.55
N THR A 93 -3.16 -3.60 -7.39
CA THR A 93 -3.16 -4.36 -6.13
C THR A 93 -1.86 -5.14 -5.94
N GLN A 94 -1.08 -5.39 -7.02
CA GLN A 94 0.31 -5.84 -6.96
C GLN A 94 1.15 -5.06 -5.94
N LYS A 95 0.86 -3.77 -5.74
CA LYS A 95 1.55 -2.92 -4.76
C LYS A 95 1.41 -3.40 -3.32
N VAL A 96 0.40 -4.20 -3.00
CA VAL A 96 0.26 -4.84 -1.69
C VAL A 96 1.40 -5.84 -1.48
N LEU A 97 1.66 -6.69 -2.48
CA LEU A 97 2.76 -7.66 -2.43
C LEU A 97 4.11 -6.95 -2.29
N THR A 98 4.32 -5.91 -3.09
CA THR A 98 5.53 -5.08 -3.05
C THR A 98 5.73 -4.43 -1.69
N ALA A 99 4.67 -3.82 -1.12
CA ALA A 99 4.71 -3.15 0.17
C ALA A 99 5.04 -4.11 1.32
N VAL A 100 4.32 -5.23 1.40
CA VAL A 100 4.52 -6.25 2.44
C VAL A 100 5.94 -6.81 2.36
N THR A 101 6.42 -7.15 1.16
CA THR A 101 7.78 -7.66 0.96
C THR A 101 8.84 -6.63 1.35
N ALA A 102 8.64 -5.36 0.98
CA ALA A 102 9.58 -4.30 1.33
C ALA A 102 9.63 -4.05 2.83
N LEU A 103 8.50 -4.02 3.50
CA LEU A 103 8.44 -3.86 4.96
C LEU A 103 9.04 -5.05 5.70
N ASP A 104 8.80 -6.30 5.24
CA ASP A 104 9.42 -7.51 5.81
C ASP A 104 10.94 -7.48 5.66
N ARG A 105 11.44 -7.02 4.52
CA ARG A 105 12.87 -7.08 4.18
C ARG A 105 13.69 -5.91 4.71
N LEU A 106 13.15 -4.70 4.62
CA LEU A 106 13.86 -3.44 4.90
C LEU A 106 13.50 -2.87 6.28
N GLY A 107 12.31 -3.21 6.79
CA GLY A 107 11.75 -2.65 8.02
C GLY A 107 11.09 -1.28 7.82
N GLY A 108 10.21 -0.92 8.74
CA GLY A 108 9.41 0.32 8.67
C GLY A 108 10.20 1.62 8.88
N TYR A 109 11.46 1.54 9.30
CA TYR A 109 12.35 2.70 9.50
C TYR A 109 13.39 2.86 8.38
N TYR A 110 13.21 2.14 7.27
CA TYR A 110 14.11 2.25 6.12
C TYR A 110 14.06 3.65 5.51
N GLU A 111 15.22 4.14 5.05
CA GLU A 111 15.38 5.42 4.39
C GLU A 111 15.91 5.24 2.96
N PHE A 112 15.22 5.84 2.00
CA PHE A 112 15.74 6.07 0.65
C PHE A 112 16.77 7.18 0.71
N LYS A 113 17.91 7.01 0.02
CA LYS A 113 19.07 7.90 0.20
C LYS A 113 19.65 8.34 -1.13
N THR A 114 19.66 9.64 -1.38
CA THR A 114 20.44 10.25 -2.47
C THR A 114 21.60 11.02 -1.86
N ARG A 115 22.82 10.78 -2.34
CA ARG A 115 24.03 11.28 -1.69
C ARG A 115 24.87 12.09 -2.64
N LEU A 116 25.52 13.12 -2.10
CA LEU A 116 26.52 13.92 -2.79
C LEU A 116 27.90 13.67 -2.19
N TYR A 117 28.84 13.34 -3.02
CA TYR A 117 30.24 13.06 -2.67
C TYR A 117 31.19 13.92 -3.49
N TYR A 118 32.41 14.04 -3.03
CA TYR A 118 33.52 14.64 -3.74
C TYR A 118 34.81 13.87 -3.55
N ASP A 119 35.71 13.91 -4.52
CA ASP A 119 37.09 13.47 -4.39
C ASP A 119 38.05 14.67 -4.42
N GLY A 120 39.35 14.42 -4.21
CA GLY A 120 40.38 15.46 -4.23
C GLY A 120 40.38 16.42 -3.02
N GLU A 121 40.93 17.62 -3.20
CA GLU A 121 41.11 18.62 -2.14
C GLU A 121 40.35 19.92 -2.44
N ILE A 122 39.79 20.52 -1.39
CA ILE A 122 39.19 21.86 -1.42
C ILE A 122 40.21 22.81 -0.83
N ALA A 123 40.70 23.77 -1.64
CA ALA A 123 41.64 24.84 -1.22
C ALA A 123 41.29 26.15 -1.93
N ASP A 124 41.27 27.22 -1.20
CA ASP A 124 41.04 28.60 -1.72
C ASP A 124 39.81 28.70 -2.63
N GLY A 125 38.70 28.08 -2.24
CA GLY A 125 37.45 28.06 -3.01
C GLY A 125 37.43 27.07 -4.16
N VAL A 126 38.52 26.35 -4.41
CA VAL A 126 38.66 25.42 -5.54
C VAL A 126 38.61 23.97 -5.09
N LEU A 127 37.68 23.19 -5.63
CA LEU A 127 37.72 21.73 -5.57
C LEU A 127 38.63 21.21 -6.67
N ASN A 128 39.85 20.74 -6.29
CA ASN A 128 40.78 20.03 -7.19
C ASN A 128 40.36 18.55 -7.29
N GLY A 129 39.19 18.31 -7.79
CA GLY A 129 38.53 16.99 -7.86
C GLY A 129 37.17 17.09 -8.51
N ASN A 130 36.36 16.07 -8.30
CA ASN A 130 35.04 15.89 -8.91
C ASN A 130 33.93 15.86 -7.86
N LEU A 131 32.68 16.12 -8.29
CA LEU A 131 31.48 15.81 -7.54
C LEU A 131 30.82 14.54 -8.09
N TYR A 132 30.27 13.72 -7.20
CA TYR A 132 29.53 12.51 -7.52
C TYR A 132 28.17 12.52 -6.85
N CYS A 133 27.12 12.34 -7.63
CA CYS A 133 25.75 12.21 -7.16
C CYS A 133 25.35 10.73 -7.22
N ILE A 134 25.23 10.10 -6.05
CA ILE A 134 24.90 8.68 -5.95
C ILE A 134 23.38 8.55 -5.85
N GLY A 135 22.79 7.92 -6.87
CA GLY A 135 21.36 7.65 -6.90
C GLY A 135 20.97 6.49 -6.00
N GLY A 136 19.95 6.67 -5.16
CA GLY A 136 19.36 5.62 -4.33
C GLY A 136 17.96 5.21 -4.78
N PHE A 137 17.59 5.55 -6.01
CA PHE A 137 16.28 5.35 -6.58
C PHE A 137 15.17 5.91 -5.65
N ASP A 138 15.37 7.13 -5.19
CA ASP A 138 14.43 7.86 -4.36
C ASP A 138 13.43 8.65 -5.24
N PRO A 139 12.15 8.23 -5.34
CA PRO A 139 11.17 8.86 -6.22
C PRO A 139 10.62 10.16 -5.63
N ALA A 140 10.91 10.45 -4.36
CA ALA A 140 10.48 11.67 -3.68
C ALA A 140 11.47 12.82 -3.87
N PHE A 141 12.72 12.52 -4.30
CA PHE A 141 13.74 13.55 -4.52
C PHE A 141 13.23 14.63 -5.49
N ASN A 142 13.21 15.86 -5.04
CA ASN A 142 12.54 16.98 -5.71
C ASN A 142 13.49 18.17 -5.94
N ALA A 143 12.93 19.33 -6.33
CA ALA A 143 13.73 20.52 -6.61
C ALA A 143 14.32 21.18 -5.35
N GLU A 144 13.67 21.06 -4.20
CA GLU A 144 14.15 21.60 -2.92
C GLU A 144 15.33 20.76 -2.40
N ASP A 145 15.26 19.44 -2.59
CA ASP A 145 16.36 18.53 -2.28
C ASP A 145 17.58 18.81 -3.15
N LEU A 146 17.36 19.12 -4.43
CA LEU A 146 18.43 19.48 -5.33
C LEU A 146 19.08 20.83 -4.95
N GLU A 147 18.29 21.81 -4.50
CA GLU A 147 18.80 23.08 -3.96
C GLU A 147 19.64 22.86 -2.70
N SER A 148 19.26 21.88 -1.87
CA SER A 148 20.06 21.51 -0.70
C SER A 148 21.44 20.97 -1.10
N PHE A 149 21.54 20.23 -2.20
CA PHE A 149 22.84 19.80 -2.75
C PHE A 149 23.68 20.97 -3.23
N VAL A 150 23.05 21.94 -3.94
CA VAL A 150 23.74 23.17 -4.40
C VAL A 150 24.23 23.99 -3.21
N SER A 151 23.39 24.15 -2.19
CA SER A 151 23.74 24.87 -0.96
C SER A 151 24.89 24.19 -0.23
N ALA A 152 24.89 22.86 -0.13
CA ALA A 152 25.99 22.11 0.50
C ALA A 152 27.34 22.32 -0.22
N VAL A 153 27.34 22.40 -1.56
CA VAL A 153 28.56 22.73 -2.32
C VAL A 153 29.07 24.14 -1.99
N ALA A 154 28.17 25.13 -1.94
CA ALA A 154 28.53 26.50 -1.60
C ALA A 154 29.00 26.64 -0.12
N GLU A 155 28.32 25.96 0.83
CA GLU A 155 28.70 25.97 2.24
C GLU A 155 30.05 25.28 2.52
N ALA A 156 30.43 24.34 1.67
CA ALA A 156 31.78 23.76 1.69
C ALA A 156 32.87 24.72 1.18
N GLY A 157 32.46 25.94 0.78
CA GLY A 157 33.37 26.97 0.27
C GLY A 157 33.85 26.71 -1.17
N ILE A 158 33.10 25.92 -1.94
CA ILE A 158 33.45 25.58 -3.33
C ILE A 158 32.82 26.61 -4.27
N ASP A 159 33.62 27.45 -4.92
CA ASP A 159 33.20 28.34 -6.00
C ASP A 159 33.65 27.86 -7.39
N THR A 160 34.63 26.93 -7.42
CA THR A 160 35.17 26.37 -8.64
C THR A 160 35.41 24.88 -8.50
N ILE A 161 34.91 24.10 -9.46
CA ILE A 161 35.14 22.66 -9.59
C ILE A 161 36.06 22.46 -10.80
N ARG A 162 37.33 22.03 -10.58
CA ARG A 162 38.29 21.76 -11.68
C ARG A 162 37.96 20.47 -12.43
N GLY A 163 37.44 19.48 -11.74
CA GLY A 163 36.94 18.25 -12.33
C GLY A 163 35.51 18.39 -12.84
N GLY A 164 34.85 17.22 -12.94
CA GLY A 164 33.48 17.10 -13.44
C GLY A 164 32.42 16.90 -12.35
N VAL A 165 31.18 16.77 -12.81
CA VAL A 165 30.04 16.40 -12.00
C VAL A 165 29.43 15.13 -12.59
N TYR A 166 29.42 14.06 -11.82
CA TYR A 166 29.06 12.73 -12.29
C TYR A 166 27.85 12.15 -11.54
N ALA A 167 27.05 11.36 -12.27
CA ALA A 167 26.01 10.51 -11.71
C ALA A 167 26.58 9.09 -11.50
N ASP A 168 26.38 8.59 -10.29
CA ASP A 168 26.63 7.21 -9.96
C ASP A 168 25.28 6.47 -9.93
N LEU A 169 25.09 5.56 -10.91
CA LEU A 169 23.84 4.85 -11.12
C LEU A 169 23.91 3.37 -10.74
N HIS A 170 24.95 2.95 -10.01
CA HIS A 170 25.18 1.54 -9.64
C HIS A 170 24.12 0.90 -8.77
N PHE A 171 23.22 1.69 -8.20
CA PHE A 171 22.15 1.18 -7.33
C PHE A 171 21.32 0.10 -8.02
N LYS A 172 21.09 0.22 -9.33
CA LYS A 172 20.27 -0.73 -10.09
C LYS A 172 20.93 -1.10 -11.43
N ASP A 173 20.43 -2.20 -12.04
CA ASP A 173 20.79 -2.56 -13.39
C ASP A 173 20.40 -1.49 -14.43
N ASP A 174 20.93 -1.60 -15.66
CA ASP A 174 20.74 -0.63 -16.75
C ASP A 174 19.33 -0.69 -17.39
N GLY A 175 18.46 -1.60 -16.94
CA GLY A 175 17.10 -1.75 -17.48
C GLY A 175 16.28 -0.48 -17.32
N ARG A 176 15.81 0.10 -18.42
CA ARG A 176 15.01 1.34 -18.45
C ARG A 176 13.51 1.09 -18.47
N LEU A 177 13.07 -0.12 -18.80
CA LEU A 177 11.67 -0.54 -18.85
C LEU A 177 11.47 -1.80 -18.00
N GLY A 178 10.32 -1.92 -17.36
CA GLY A 178 9.90 -3.13 -16.68
C GLY A 178 9.51 -4.23 -17.68
N GLU A 179 9.58 -5.47 -17.23
CA GLU A 179 9.20 -6.63 -18.03
C GLU A 179 7.69 -6.53 -18.41
N GLY A 180 7.41 -6.67 -19.71
CA GLY A 180 6.03 -6.62 -20.23
C GLY A 180 5.40 -5.23 -20.29
N TRP A 181 6.19 -4.16 -20.14
CA TRP A 181 5.71 -2.80 -20.39
C TRP A 181 5.74 -2.48 -21.89
N CYS A 182 4.70 -1.79 -22.35
CA CYS A 182 4.69 -1.27 -23.71
C CYS A 182 5.45 0.05 -23.78
N TRP A 183 6.27 0.22 -24.80
CA TRP A 183 7.13 1.40 -24.98
C TRP A 183 6.34 2.71 -25.15
N ASP A 184 5.09 2.63 -25.57
CA ASP A 184 4.17 3.75 -25.85
C ASP A 184 3.20 4.03 -24.68
N ASP A 185 3.31 3.29 -23.57
CA ASP A 185 2.58 3.57 -22.34
C ASP A 185 3.24 4.71 -21.52
N ASP A 186 2.50 5.29 -20.59
CA ASP A 186 3.04 6.25 -19.59
C ASP A 186 3.84 5.50 -18.51
N ASN A 187 5.04 5.05 -18.91
CA ASN A 187 5.89 4.23 -18.07
C ASN A 187 6.63 5.05 -17.02
N PRO A 188 6.85 4.51 -15.82
CA PRO A 188 7.79 5.08 -14.86
C PRO A 188 9.20 5.14 -15.44
N THR A 189 9.97 6.17 -15.07
CA THR A 189 11.40 6.23 -15.40
C THR A 189 12.16 5.36 -14.40
N LEU A 190 12.82 4.28 -14.90
CA LEU A 190 13.64 3.38 -14.09
C LEU A 190 15.09 3.86 -14.05
N THR A 191 15.33 4.99 -13.39
CA THR A 191 16.68 5.50 -13.12
C THR A 191 16.88 5.69 -11.62
N PRO A 192 18.01 5.31 -11.03
CA PRO A 192 18.26 5.49 -9.60
C PRO A 192 18.49 6.95 -9.20
N LEU A 193 18.75 7.85 -10.16
CA LEU A 193 18.97 9.28 -9.91
C LEU A 193 18.00 10.12 -10.72
N MET A 194 17.03 10.74 -10.05
CA MET A 194 15.98 11.53 -10.68
C MET A 194 15.66 12.79 -9.89
N VAL A 195 15.01 13.76 -10.53
CA VAL A 195 14.41 14.93 -9.86
C VAL A 195 12.94 15.01 -10.24
N ALA A 196 12.04 14.97 -9.26
CA ALA A 196 10.59 14.98 -9.48
C ALA A 196 10.15 13.91 -10.51
N LYS A 197 10.68 12.69 -10.38
CA LYS A 197 10.45 11.53 -11.23
C LYS A 197 10.92 11.67 -12.69
N LYS A 198 11.86 12.58 -12.97
CA LYS A 198 12.41 12.79 -14.33
C LYS A 198 13.90 12.50 -14.35
N ASP A 199 14.36 11.84 -15.42
CA ASP A 199 15.75 11.55 -15.71
C ASP A 199 16.47 12.80 -16.27
N ASN A 200 16.68 13.79 -15.41
CA ASN A 200 17.34 15.05 -15.78
C ASN A 200 18.19 15.65 -14.63
N PHE A 201 18.63 14.79 -13.72
CA PHE A 201 19.31 15.21 -12.49
C PHE A 201 20.58 16.01 -12.81
N LEU A 202 21.54 15.45 -13.56
CA LEU A 202 22.82 16.11 -13.84
C LEU A 202 22.64 17.45 -14.57
N GLN A 203 21.72 17.48 -15.55
CA GLN A 203 21.41 18.71 -16.29
C GLN A 203 20.94 19.81 -15.35
N ARG A 204 20.00 19.48 -14.47
CA ARG A 204 19.45 20.44 -13.51
C ARG A 204 20.47 20.84 -12.46
N PHE A 205 21.17 19.87 -11.86
CA PHE A 205 22.17 20.13 -10.84
C PHE A 205 23.29 21.02 -11.36
N SER A 206 23.89 20.70 -12.51
CA SER A 206 24.93 21.51 -13.13
C SER A 206 24.45 22.92 -13.51
N SER A 207 23.19 23.04 -13.96
CA SER A 207 22.59 24.34 -14.25
C SER A 207 22.44 25.19 -12.98
N MET A 208 21.96 24.59 -11.88
CA MET A 208 21.77 25.29 -10.60
C MET A 208 23.12 25.68 -9.96
N LEU A 209 24.14 24.82 -10.04
CA LEU A 209 25.50 25.17 -9.60
C LEU A 209 26.01 26.42 -10.33
N ARG A 210 25.88 26.49 -11.67
CA ARG A 210 26.27 27.64 -12.47
C ARG A 210 25.46 28.91 -12.14
N GLN A 211 24.15 28.77 -11.91
CA GLN A 211 23.28 29.88 -11.48
C GLN A 211 23.69 30.42 -10.12
N ARG A 212 24.20 29.55 -9.23
CA ARG A 212 24.74 29.93 -7.92
C ARG A 212 26.14 30.62 -8.03
N GLY A 213 26.72 30.66 -9.24
CA GLY A 213 28.04 31.24 -9.49
C GLY A 213 29.19 30.24 -9.41
N ILE A 214 28.89 28.93 -9.24
CA ILE A 214 29.92 27.90 -9.16
C ILE A 214 30.38 27.51 -10.58
N VAL A 215 31.68 27.65 -10.85
CA VAL A 215 32.28 27.33 -12.14
C VAL A 215 32.63 25.85 -12.22
N ILE A 216 32.22 25.17 -13.29
CA ILE A 216 32.56 23.77 -13.56
C ILE A 216 33.45 23.72 -14.80
N HIS A 217 34.70 23.27 -14.65
CA HIS A 217 35.67 23.16 -15.77
C HIS A 217 35.61 21.81 -16.49
N GLY A 218 35.34 20.73 -15.75
CA GLY A 218 35.26 19.38 -16.30
C GLY A 218 33.92 19.06 -16.94
N SER A 219 33.80 17.80 -17.36
CA SER A 219 32.61 17.27 -18.03
C SER A 219 31.53 16.87 -17.00
N THR A 220 30.31 16.67 -17.52
CA THR A 220 29.24 15.98 -16.80
C THR A 220 28.96 14.63 -17.47
N GLY A 221 28.67 13.61 -16.69
CA GLY A 221 28.43 12.26 -17.24
C GLY A 221 28.14 11.24 -16.14
N GLU A 222 28.20 9.98 -16.48
CA GLU A 222 28.06 8.86 -15.55
C GLU A 222 29.46 8.35 -15.17
N ALA A 223 29.67 8.09 -13.89
CA ALA A 223 30.90 7.50 -13.38
C ALA A 223 30.68 6.94 -11.97
N ASP A 224 31.47 5.91 -11.64
CA ASP A 224 31.50 5.29 -10.33
C ASP A 224 32.11 6.24 -9.31
N THR A 225 31.51 6.31 -8.14
CA THR A 225 32.07 7.07 -7.03
C THR A 225 33.31 6.34 -6.48
N PRO A 226 34.49 6.95 -6.48
CA PRO A 226 35.69 6.32 -5.90
C PRO A 226 35.50 6.04 -4.40
N HIS A 227 36.07 4.92 -3.94
CA HIS A 227 36.06 4.56 -2.51
C HIS A 227 36.75 5.60 -1.61
N THR A 228 37.61 6.44 -2.17
CA THR A 228 38.30 7.54 -1.48
C THR A 228 37.46 8.83 -1.42
N ALA A 229 36.35 8.88 -2.12
CA ALA A 229 35.46 10.06 -2.12
C ALA A 229 34.82 10.26 -0.73
N ARG A 230 34.64 11.52 -0.37
CA ARG A 230 34.07 11.93 0.92
C ARG A 230 32.63 12.41 0.72
N GLN A 231 31.75 12.02 1.64
CA GLN A 231 30.38 12.49 1.60
C GLN A 231 30.32 13.98 1.94
N LEU A 232 29.65 14.73 1.07
CA LEU A 232 29.39 16.14 1.27
C LEU A 232 28.01 16.38 1.85
N TYR A 233 27.01 15.69 1.30
CA TYR A 233 25.62 15.83 1.73
C TYR A 233 24.82 14.54 1.48
N ILE A 234 23.66 14.44 2.15
CA ILE A 234 22.71 13.35 1.97
C ILE A 234 21.29 13.88 2.13
N VAL A 235 20.41 13.47 1.23
CA VAL A 235 18.96 13.62 1.37
C VAL A 235 18.36 12.25 1.65
N THR A 236 17.42 12.19 2.57
CA THR A 236 16.73 10.96 2.95
C THR A 236 15.23 11.14 2.94
N HIS A 237 14.50 10.13 2.45
CA HIS A 237 13.05 10.03 2.59
C HIS A 237 12.67 8.70 3.22
N SER A 238 11.78 8.73 4.22
CA SER A 238 11.35 7.52 4.93
C SER A 238 10.52 6.60 4.04
N ILE A 239 10.59 5.30 4.33
CA ILE A 239 9.73 4.31 3.66
C ILE A 239 8.24 4.65 3.82
N ASP A 240 7.81 5.23 4.94
CA ASP A 240 6.43 5.67 5.16
C ASP A 240 6.00 6.76 4.18
N HIS A 241 6.89 7.73 3.90
CA HIS A 241 6.61 8.77 2.91
C HIS A 241 6.41 8.16 1.52
N ILE A 242 7.29 7.23 1.14
CA ILE A 242 7.22 6.52 -0.14
C ILE A 242 5.97 5.64 -0.20
N LEU A 243 5.73 4.86 0.86
CA LEU A 243 4.59 3.95 0.97
C LEU A 243 3.25 4.68 0.86
N LYS A 244 3.11 5.80 1.58
CA LYS A 244 1.90 6.62 1.54
C LYS A 244 1.59 7.11 0.11
N ARG A 245 2.57 7.62 -0.60
CA ARG A 245 2.39 8.08 -1.99
C ARG A 245 2.08 6.91 -2.94
N MET A 246 2.80 5.80 -2.79
CA MET A 246 2.60 4.56 -3.55
C MET A 246 1.18 4.04 -3.41
N MET A 247 0.66 3.96 -2.20
CA MET A 247 -0.64 3.34 -1.92
C MET A 247 -1.81 4.29 -2.14
N LYS A 248 -1.77 5.52 -1.55
CA LYS A 248 -2.86 6.50 -1.66
C LYS A 248 -3.09 6.97 -3.10
N ASN A 249 -2.02 7.26 -3.85
CA ASN A 249 -2.11 7.77 -5.22
C ASN A 249 -1.90 6.70 -6.28
N SER A 250 -1.57 5.47 -5.87
CA SER A 250 -1.24 4.38 -6.80
C SER A 250 -0.05 4.72 -7.73
N ASP A 251 0.94 5.45 -7.22
CA ASP A 251 2.08 5.95 -8.01
C ASP A 251 3.01 4.81 -8.41
N ASN A 252 3.17 4.59 -9.72
CA ASN A 252 3.96 3.47 -10.26
C ASN A 252 5.46 3.69 -10.04
N THR A 253 5.96 4.93 -10.17
CA THR A 253 7.39 5.23 -9.93
C THR A 253 7.79 4.89 -8.50
N TYR A 254 6.92 5.20 -7.52
CA TYR A 254 7.16 4.89 -6.11
C TYR A 254 7.13 3.37 -5.86
N ALA A 255 6.27 2.63 -6.57
CA ALA A 255 6.20 1.19 -6.45
C ALA A 255 7.44 0.49 -7.05
N GLU A 256 7.87 0.90 -8.24
CA GLU A 256 9.08 0.35 -8.85
C GLU A 256 10.32 0.69 -8.02
N SER A 257 10.41 1.93 -7.54
CA SER A 257 11.48 2.34 -6.65
C SER A 257 11.56 1.44 -5.41
N MET A 258 10.42 1.20 -4.75
CA MET A 258 10.35 0.29 -3.59
C MET A 258 10.72 -1.16 -3.96
N PHE A 259 10.27 -1.65 -5.11
CA PHE A 259 10.59 -2.98 -5.60
C PHE A 259 12.09 -3.17 -5.84
N TYR A 260 12.75 -2.18 -6.47
CA TYR A 260 14.19 -2.23 -6.70
C TYR A 260 15.03 -2.06 -5.42
N GLN A 261 14.48 -1.47 -4.34
CA GLN A 261 15.18 -1.48 -3.03
C GLN A 261 15.42 -2.90 -2.51
N LEU A 262 14.65 -3.88 -2.97
CA LEU A 262 14.78 -5.28 -2.57
C LEU A 262 16.08 -5.95 -3.06
N GLY A 263 16.84 -5.32 -3.95
CA GLY A 263 18.11 -5.91 -4.36
C GLY A 263 18.71 -5.34 -5.65
N GLY A 264 18.28 -4.16 -6.11
CA GLY A 264 18.87 -3.43 -7.24
C GLY A 264 18.52 -4.00 -8.62
N THR A 265 17.91 -5.17 -8.70
CA THR A 265 17.44 -5.77 -9.96
C THR A 265 16.04 -6.35 -9.81
N ALA A 266 15.24 -6.33 -10.88
CA ALA A 266 13.94 -6.98 -10.89
C ALA A 266 14.03 -8.48 -10.54
N LYS A 267 15.08 -9.16 -11.03
CA LYS A 267 15.33 -10.58 -10.72
C LYS A 267 15.49 -10.81 -9.22
N GLN A 268 16.27 -10.00 -8.55
CA GLN A 268 16.48 -10.13 -7.10
C GLN A 268 15.24 -9.77 -6.30
N ALA A 269 14.52 -8.73 -6.71
CA ALA A 269 13.26 -8.33 -6.08
C ALA A 269 12.22 -9.46 -6.14
N LYS A 270 12.08 -10.15 -7.27
CA LYS A 270 11.21 -11.32 -7.43
C LYS A 270 11.57 -12.45 -6.45
N VAL A 271 12.86 -12.68 -6.19
CA VAL A 271 13.29 -13.69 -5.20
C VAL A 271 12.73 -13.37 -3.81
N TYR A 272 12.73 -12.10 -3.41
CA TYR A 272 12.18 -11.70 -2.11
C TYR A 272 10.65 -11.81 -2.07
N VAL A 273 9.93 -11.41 -3.13
CA VAL A 273 8.47 -11.63 -3.19
C VAL A 273 8.15 -13.12 -3.11
N ASN A 274 8.85 -13.96 -3.86
CA ASN A 274 8.69 -15.41 -3.81
C ASN A 274 8.97 -15.99 -2.42
N SER A 275 9.89 -15.39 -1.65
CA SER A 275 10.14 -15.82 -0.28
C SER A 275 8.94 -15.56 0.64
N ILE A 276 8.21 -14.46 0.44
CA ILE A 276 6.96 -14.21 1.20
C ILE A 276 5.88 -15.20 0.76
N ILE A 277 5.73 -15.47 -0.55
CA ILE A 277 4.80 -16.49 -1.06
C ILE A 277 5.03 -17.83 -0.34
N GLN A 278 6.29 -18.25 -0.19
CA GLN A 278 6.65 -19.47 0.56
C GLN A 278 6.35 -19.35 2.06
N LYS A 279 6.67 -18.21 2.70
CA LYS A 279 6.40 -17.97 4.12
C LYS A 279 4.91 -18.10 4.45
N VAL A 280 4.02 -17.66 3.55
CA VAL A 280 2.57 -17.78 3.71
C VAL A 280 2.02 -19.14 3.30
N GLY A 281 2.87 -20.11 2.96
CA GLY A 281 2.51 -21.49 2.66
C GLY A 281 2.06 -21.76 1.21
N LEU A 282 2.30 -20.80 0.30
CA LEU A 282 1.97 -20.91 -1.11
C LEU A 282 3.18 -21.36 -1.94
N ASN A 283 2.92 -21.89 -3.14
CA ASN A 283 3.98 -22.30 -4.06
C ASN A 283 4.28 -21.20 -5.06
N PRO A 284 5.49 -20.59 -5.07
CA PRO A 284 5.83 -19.48 -5.96
C PRO A 284 5.72 -19.81 -7.46
N SER A 285 5.77 -21.09 -7.85
CA SER A 285 5.63 -21.47 -9.26
C SER A 285 4.22 -21.31 -9.81
N ASP A 286 3.23 -21.11 -8.95
CA ASP A 286 1.84 -20.92 -9.35
C ASP A 286 1.53 -19.47 -9.70
N TYR A 287 2.45 -18.54 -9.39
CA TYR A 287 2.30 -17.09 -9.53
C TYR A 287 3.42 -16.48 -10.36
N TYR A 288 3.21 -15.27 -10.84
CA TYR A 288 4.26 -14.56 -11.56
C TYR A 288 4.24 -13.06 -11.23
N VAL A 289 5.35 -12.57 -10.72
CA VAL A 289 5.57 -11.14 -10.42
C VAL A 289 6.54 -10.59 -11.46
N ALA A 290 6.05 -9.76 -12.37
CA ALA A 290 6.86 -9.13 -13.41
C ALA A 290 7.48 -7.81 -12.94
N ASP A 291 6.71 -7.00 -12.20
CA ASP A 291 7.11 -5.69 -11.70
C ASP A 291 6.54 -5.41 -10.30
N GLY A 292 6.92 -4.28 -9.72
CA GLY A 292 6.45 -3.86 -8.40
C GLY A 292 5.13 -3.11 -8.41
N SER A 293 4.73 -2.54 -9.54
CA SER A 293 3.59 -1.63 -9.64
C SER A 293 2.29 -2.28 -10.09
N GLY A 294 2.37 -3.43 -10.77
CA GLY A 294 1.24 -4.07 -11.43
C GLY A 294 0.88 -3.44 -12.78
N LEU A 295 1.80 -2.66 -13.36
CA LEU A 295 1.65 -2.12 -14.71
C LEU A 295 1.79 -3.20 -15.77
N SER A 296 2.72 -4.13 -15.54
CA SER A 296 2.96 -5.27 -16.44
C SER A 296 1.74 -6.14 -16.60
N LEU A 297 1.45 -6.49 -17.84
CA LEU A 297 0.42 -7.48 -18.18
C LEU A 297 0.83 -8.93 -17.86
N TYR A 298 2.08 -9.13 -17.45
CA TYR A 298 2.62 -10.45 -17.11
C TYR A 298 2.52 -10.79 -15.62
N ASN A 299 2.06 -9.86 -14.77
CA ASN A 299 1.75 -10.20 -13.39
C ASN A 299 0.53 -11.14 -13.33
N TYR A 300 0.68 -12.23 -12.60
CA TYR A 300 -0.37 -13.21 -12.32
C TYR A 300 -0.41 -13.53 -10.84
N VAL A 301 -1.44 -13.07 -10.17
CA VAL A 301 -1.72 -13.32 -8.75
C VAL A 301 -3.15 -13.86 -8.60
N SER A 302 -3.47 -14.44 -7.44
CA SER A 302 -4.84 -14.84 -7.12
C SER A 302 -5.40 -13.98 -5.98
N PRO A 303 -6.73 -13.88 -5.81
CA PRO A 303 -7.32 -13.30 -4.61
C PRO A 303 -6.81 -13.95 -3.34
N HIS A 304 -6.62 -15.28 -3.34
CA HIS A 304 -6.07 -16.02 -2.22
C HIS A 304 -4.65 -15.55 -1.86
N GLU A 305 -3.77 -15.38 -2.85
CA GLU A 305 -2.42 -14.87 -2.62
C GLU A 305 -2.45 -13.46 -1.99
N GLU A 306 -3.26 -12.54 -2.52
CA GLU A 306 -3.39 -11.18 -1.96
C GLU A 306 -3.90 -11.21 -0.51
N VAL A 307 -4.92 -12.05 -0.21
CA VAL A 307 -5.43 -12.23 1.16
C VAL A 307 -4.35 -12.82 2.08
N MET A 308 -3.56 -13.79 1.61
CA MET A 308 -2.47 -14.35 2.40
C MET A 308 -1.40 -13.31 2.73
N PHE A 309 -1.07 -12.39 1.81
CA PHE A 309 -0.16 -11.26 2.09
C PHE A 309 -0.77 -10.27 3.08
N LEU A 310 -2.04 -9.95 2.97
CA LEU A 310 -2.75 -9.10 3.92
C LEU A 310 -2.77 -9.71 5.33
N ARG A 311 -3.06 -11.00 5.44
CA ARG A 311 -3.00 -11.74 6.72
C ARG A 311 -1.59 -11.73 7.30
N TYR A 312 -0.58 -12.02 6.48
CA TYR A 312 0.81 -11.97 6.88
C TYR A 312 1.18 -10.59 7.44
N ALA A 313 0.77 -9.52 6.76
CA ALA A 313 1.01 -8.17 7.24
C ALA A 313 0.33 -7.91 8.59
N TYR A 314 -0.92 -8.36 8.78
CA TYR A 314 -1.64 -8.21 10.03
C TYR A 314 -0.98 -8.97 11.20
N ASP A 315 -0.49 -10.19 10.95
CA ASP A 315 0.17 -11.02 11.95
C ASP A 315 1.55 -10.47 12.36
N HIS A 316 2.11 -9.52 11.58
CA HIS A 316 3.39 -8.86 11.82
C HIS A 316 3.19 -7.37 12.10
N LYS A 317 3.10 -7.02 13.38
CA LYS A 317 2.78 -5.64 13.80
C LYS A 317 3.70 -4.61 13.16
N GLU A 318 4.99 -4.91 13.05
CA GLU A 318 6.03 -4.07 12.44
C GLU A 318 5.82 -3.83 10.93
N ILE A 319 4.98 -4.65 10.27
CA ILE A 319 4.55 -4.44 8.89
C ILE A 319 3.21 -3.70 8.89
N PHE A 320 2.27 -4.16 9.71
CA PHE A 320 0.90 -3.66 9.71
C PHE A 320 0.79 -2.18 10.07
N GLU A 321 1.57 -1.71 11.07
CA GLU A 321 1.55 -0.33 11.53
C GLU A 321 2.02 0.69 10.48
N HIS A 322 2.76 0.25 9.46
CA HIS A 322 3.17 1.05 8.31
C HIS A 322 2.25 0.87 7.10
N LEU A 323 1.82 -0.37 6.83
CA LEU A 323 0.97 -0.70 5.68
C LEU A 323 -0.43 -0.12 5.82
N TYR A 324 -1.11 -0.39 6.94
CA TYR A 324 -2.53 -0.05 7.12
C TYR A 324 -2.83 1.44 6.97
N PRO A 325 -2.08 2.38 7.60
CA PRO A 325 -2.30 3.81 7.43
C PRO A 325 -2.01 4.33 6.02
N SER A 326 -1.23 3.58 5.22
CA SER A 326 -0.88 3.96 3.85
C SER A 326 -2.00 3.66 2.85
N LEU A 327 -2.95 2.78 3.19
CA LEU A 327 -4.05 2.39 2.30
C LEU A 327 -5.05 3.53 2.09
N PRO A 328 -5.59 3.72 0.88
CA PRO A 328 -6.75 4.58 0.61
C PRO A 328 -7.94 4.22 1.49
N ILE A 329 -8.71 5.23 1.91
CA ILE A 329 -9.90 5.06 2.74
C ILE A 329 -11.15 5.41 1.93
N ALA A 330 -12.13 4.52 1.92
CA ALA A 330 -13.39 4.70 1.20
C ALA A 330 -14.11 5.99 1.60
N GLY A 331 -14.47 6.81 0.61
CA GLY A 331 -15.16 8.08 0.78
C GLY A 331 -14.32 9.21 1.37
N VAL A 332 -13.04 8.96 1.75
CA VAL A 332 -12.21 9.90 2.51
C VAL A 332 -11.00 10.37 1.72
N ASP A 333 -10.15 9.46 1.23
CA ASP A 333 -8.89 9.85 0.61
C ASP A 333 -8.39 8.91 -0.51
N GLY A 334 -7.33 9.33 -1.17
CA GLY A 334 -6.63 8.57 -2.19
C GLY A 334 -7.53 8.15 -3.34
N THR A 335 -7.26 6.96 -3.91
CA THR A 335 -8.03 6.42 -5.02
C THR A 335 -9.44 5.97 -4.65
N LEU A 336 -9.78 5.95 -3.35
CA LEU A 336 -11.12 5.63 -2.83
C LEU A 336 -11.91 6.86 -2.38
N GLU A 337 -11.35 8.08 -2.49
CA GLU A 337 -11.98 9.33 -2.04
C GLU A 337 -13.43 9.51 -2.50
N LYS A 338 -13.75 9.08 -3.73
CA LYS A 338 -15.08 9.23 -4.34
C LYS A 338 -15.87 7.93 -4.41
N ARG A 339 -15.37 6.84 -3.79
CA ARG A 339 -16.01 5.52 -3.83
C ARG A 339 -16.72 5.23 -2.51
N MET A 340 -17.78 4.41 -2.58
CA MET A 340 -18.55 3.88 -1.43
C MET A 340 -19.22 4.96 -0.54
N ARG A 341 -19.29 6.23 -0.98
CA ARG A 341 -19.93 7.31 -0.24
C ARG A 341 -21.42 7.03 0.02
N GLY A 342 -21.89 7.36 1.20
CA GLY A 342 -23.27 7.14 1.64
C GLY A 342 -23.61 5.67 1.90
N THR A 343 -22.61 4.79 2.01
CA THR A 343 -22.78 3.37 2.37
C THR A 343 -22.10 3.06 3.71
N HIS A 344 -22.36 1.87 4.27
CA HIS A 344 -21.68 1.40 5.49
C HIS A 344 -20.15 1.19 5.31
N ALA A 345 -19.66 1.21 4.07
CA ALA A 345 -18.25 1.09 3.76
C ALA A 345 -17.50 2.44 3.81
N GLU A 346 -18.20 3.59 3.81
CA GLU A 346 -17.60 4.92 3.90
C GLU A 346 -16.84 5.09 5.21
N GLY A 347 -15.58 5.51 5.14
CA GLY A 347 -14.69 5.67 6.29
C GLY A 347 -14.18 4.37 6.91
N ASN A 348 -14.70 3.22 6.47
CA ASN A 348 -14.43 1.90 7.03
C ASN A 348 -13.44 1.09 6.17
N VAL A 349 -13.65 1.03 4.84
CA VAL A 349 -12.81 0.22 3.96
C VAL A 349 -11.47 0.90 3.72
N HIS A 350 -10.38 0.23 4.09
CA HIS A 350 -8.99 0.62 3.83
C HIS A 350 -8.41 -0.34 2.79
N ALA A 351 -8.33 0.08 1.52
CA ALA A 351 -7.97 -0.85 0.46
C ALA A 351 -7.18 -0.21 -0.69
N LYS A 352 -6.30 -1.02 -1.28
CA LYS A 352 -5.60 -0.67 -2.52
C LYS A 352 -6.46 -0.99 -3.73
N THR A 353 -6.59 -0.02 -4.63
CA THR A 353 -7.27 -0.19 -5.92
C THR A 353 -6.29 -0.61 -7.01
N GLY A 354 -6.77 -1.37 -7.98
CA GLY A 354 -6.06 -1.66 -9.22
C GLY A 354 -6.92 -1.39 -10.45
N THR A 355 -6.33 -0.84 -11.51
CA THR A 355 -6.99 -0.63 -12.80
C THR A 355 -5.96 -0.62 -13.92
N VAL A 356 -6.13 -1.52 -14.87
CA VAL A 356 -5.51 -1.49 -16.20
C VAL A 356 -6.58 -1.86 -17.22
N THR A 357 -6.30 -1.78 -18.50
CA THR A 357 -7.25 -2.15 -19.55
C THR A 357 -7.78 -3.57 -19.33
N GLY A 358 -9.10 -3.69 -19.20
CA GLY A 358 -9.78 -4.97 -19.00
C GLY A 358 -9.76 -5.51 -17.56
N VAL A 359 -9.16 -4.80 -16.60
CA VAL A 359 -9.02 -5.25 -15.21
C VAL A 359 -9.41 -4.16 -14.22
N SER A 360 -10.10 -4.55 -13.15
CA SER A 360 -10.29 -3.75 -11.95
C SER A 360 -10.14 -4.63 -10.72
N SER A 361 -9.37 -4.20 -9.72
CA SER A 361 -9.11 -4.94 -8.49
C SER A 361 -9.23 -4.06 -7.26
N LEU A 362 -9.45 -4.70 -6.11
CA LEU A 362 -9.53 -4.06 -4.79
C LEU A 362 -9.12 -5.08 -3.73
N ALA A 363 -8.11 -4.75 -2.92
CA ALA A 363 -7.64 -5.62 -1.84
C ALA A 363 -7.29 -4.80 -0.60
N GLY A 364 -7.70 -5.27 0.59
CA GLY A 364 -7.46 -4.54 1.84
C GLY A 364 -8.27 -5.08 3.01
N TYR A 365 -8.67 -4.17 3.90
CA TYR A 365 -9.28 -4.47 5.18
C TYR A 365 -10.56 -3.65 5.42
N LEU A 366 -11.42 -4.15 6.30
CA LEU A 366 -12.61 -3.46 6.82
C LEU A 366 -12.99 -3.99 8.19
N ASP A 367 -13.74 -3.18 8.95
CA ASP A 367 -14.42 -3.61 10.16
C ASP A 367 -15.84 -4.09 9.83
N ALA A 368 -16.14 -5.30 10.25
CA ALA A 368 -17.48 -5.88 10.09
C ALA A 368 -18.44 -5.42 11.21
N PRO A 369 -19.78 -5.50 11.00
CA PRO A 369 -20.76 -5.08 11.99
C PRO A 369 -20.72 -5.85 13.33
N ASN A 370 -20.16 -7.06 13.34
CA ASN A 370 -19.92 -7.87 14.52
C ASN A 370 -18.63 -7.52 15.29
N ASN A 371 -17.97 -6.39 14.94
CA ASN A 371 -16.67 -5.94 15.43
C ASN A 371 -15.50 -6.87 15.09
N HIS A 372 -15.64 -7.70 14.06
CA HIS A 372 -14.54 -8.48 13.52
C HIS A 372 -13.77 -7.70 12.45
N PHE A 373 -12.48 -7.92 12.40
CA PHE A 373 -11.60 -7.34 11.39
C PHE A 373 -11.44 -8.31 10.21
N ILE A 374 -11.72 -7.83 9.02
CA ILE A 374 -11.82 -8.62 7.81
C ILE A 374 -10.72 -8.17 6.82
N CYS A 375 -10.06 -9.11 6.15
CA CYS A 375 -9.32 -8.80 4.94
C CYS A 375 -9.97 -9.46 3.72
N PHE A 376 -9.77 -8.84 2.56
CA PHE A 376 -10.40 -9.29 1.33
C PHE A 376 -9.59 -8.93 0.08
N SER A 377 -9.81 -9.69 -0.98
CA SER A 377 -9.38 -9.36 -2.34
C SER A 377 -10.51 -9.64 -3.33
N ILE A 378 -10.67 -8.74 -4.30
CA ILE A 378 -11.62 -8.82 -5.41
C ILE A 378 -10.91 -8.44 -6.70
N ILE A 379 -10.77 -9.36 -7.65
CA ILE A 379 -10.14 -9.12 -8.95
C ILE A 379 -11.16 -9.39 -10.06
N ASN A 380 -11.53 -8.34 -10.80
CA ASN A 380 -12.37 -8.44 -11.98
C ASN A 380 -11.51 -8.38 -13.25
N MET A 381 -11.64 -9.34 -14.15
CA MET A 381 -10.92 -9.42 -15.41
C MET A 381 -11.85 -9.67 -16.60
N GLY A 382 -11.48 -9.16 -17.79
CA GLY A 382 -12.32 -9.22 -18.99
C GLY A 382 -13.43 -8.19 -19.02
N ILE A 383 -13.34 -7.13 -18.18
CA ILE A 383 -14.32 -6.05 -18.12
C ILE A 383 -14.03 -4.97 -19.17
N ARG A 384 -15.06 -4.57 -19.94
CA ARG A 384 -14.92 -3.52 -20.97
C ARG A 384 -14.69 -2.14 -20.37
N GLN A 385 -15.35 -1.84 -19.26
CA GLN A 385 -15.28 -0.55 -18.57
C GLN A 385 -14.88 -0.77 -17.11
N ALA A 386 -13.78 -0.19 -16.67
CA ALA A 386 -13.29 -0.32 -15.30
C ALA A 386 -14.31 0.15 -14.24
N ALA A 387 -15.20 1.12 -14.60
CA ALA A 387 -16.26 1.58 -13.70
C ALA A 387 -17.22 0.45 -13.31
N THR A 388 -17.48 -0.51 -14.21
CA THR A 388 -18.37 -1.64 -13.92
C THR A 388 -17.77 -2.57 -12.86
N GLY A 389 -16.47 -2.87 -12.96
CA GLY A 389 -15.75 -3.64 -11.93
C GLY A 389 -15.70 -2.89 -10.59
N ARG A 390 -15.41 -1.57 -10.62
CA ARG A 390 -15.43 -0.75 -9.40
C ARG A 390 -16.79 -0.76 -8.70
N ASN A 391 -17.87 -0.60 -9.46
CA ASN A 391 -19.23 -0.64 -8.89
C ASN A 391 -19.54 -1.99 -8.23
N PHE A 392 -19.11 -3.10 -8.83
CA PHE A 392 -19.25 -4.42 -8.23
C PHE A 392 -18.48 -4.53 -6.91
N GLN A 393 -17.20 -4.11 -6.89
CA GLN A 393 -16.37 -4.10 -5.69
C GLN A 393 -16.98 -3.24 -4.57
N ASP A 394 -17.52 -2.05 -4.92
CA ASP A 394 -18.19 -1.16 -3.96
C ASP A 394 -19.43 -1.82 -3.34
N GLN A 395 -20.21 -2.56 -4.13
CA GLN A 395 -21.36 -3.30 -3.64
C GLN A 395 -20.98 -4.46 -2.73
N VAL A 396 -19.90 -5.20 -3.06
CA VAL A 396 -19.37 -6.26 -2.19
C VAL A 396 -18.91 -5.68 -0.87
N CYS A 397 -18.10 -4.61 -0.87
CA CYS A 397 -17.65 -3.95 0.35
C CYS A 397 -18.84 -3.41 1.18
N ALA A 398 -19.83 -2.80 0.53
CA ALA A 398 -21.04 -2.33 1.21
C ALA A 398 -21.85 -3.48 1.83
N ALA A 399 -21.90 -4.65 1.18
CA ALA A 399 -22.54 -5.85 1.70
C ALA A 399 -21.81 -6.42 2.93
N LEU A 400 -20.47 -6.40 2.92
CA LEU A 400 -19.62 -6.82 4.03
C LEU A 400 -19.76 -5.91 5.26
N CYS A 401 -19.87 -4.60 5.06
CA CYS A 401 -19.99 -3.62 6.14
C CYS A 401 -21.44 -3.46 6.66
N ARG A 402 -22.44 -4.06 6.00
CA ARG A 402 -23.85 -3.92 6.37
C ARG A 402 -24.23 -4.93 7.45
N PRO A 403 -24.95 -4.51 8.53
CA PRO A 403 -25.53 -5.37 9.56
C PRO A 403 -26.50 -6.43 9.03
#